data_36e8f42ff555854e6005e5cfd70917bb
#
_entry.id   36e8f42ff555854e6005e5cfd70917bb
#
_cell.length_a   1.000
_cell.length_b   1.000
_cell.length_c   1.000
_cell.angle_alpha   90.00
_cell.angle_beta   90.00
_cell.angle_gamma   90.00
#
_symmetry.space_group_name_H-M   'P 1'
#
loop_
_entity.id
_entity.type
_entity.pdbx_description
1 polymer ?
#
loop_
_entity_poly.entity_id
_entity_poly.type
_entity_poly.pdbx_seq_one_letter_code
_entity_poly.pdbx_strand_id
1 'polypeptide(L)'
;MLPRTPYLKWLFLDLNAYFASVEQQAEQRLRGRPVGVLPLKSETTCIIAASYEAKARGVKTGTPVWEARRLCPGIMLVPARHELYVEYHHLILKEINNHIPVSSVGSIDEMACELLGDEREPEKAVALARRLKRGILDNVGECLRCSIGIAPSRFAAKVASDMQKPDGLVVVRPEELPDRFFSLELRDLAGIGPNMERRLNAAGVYSVRDLASLQPKHARKIWGSVAGERFWYGLHGVDIPEAPPAAKRTIGHSRILPPAMRAPDEARQVARRLLAKAAGRLRRYGLTASALACSARLETGLRWAGEARLEATQDSFALLAAFEALWREYRPVGGSGLVKKVSVTLLGLAPVGQQAPDLFAAAEPGRQHRQNLRGKLAGALDRLNGKYGSDTVTLGLLPKVGLEYAGAKVAFTRIPEREEFSE
;
A
#
# COMPACT_ATOMS: atom_id res chain seq x y z
N MET A 1 29.63 -8.57 -14.36
CA MET A 1 28.18 -8.83 -14.19
C MET A 1 27.98 -9.80 -13.03
N LEU A 2 26.91 -9.66 -12.26
CA LEU A 2 26.54 -10.65 -11.26
C LEU A 2 26.15 -11.97 -11.97
N PRO A 3 26.44 -13.15 -11.39
CA PRO A 3 26.09 -14.42 -11.98
C PRO A 3 24.57 -14.63 -11.99
N ARG A 4 24.05 -15.24 -13.05
CA ARG A 4 22.65 -15.69 -13.10
C ARG A 4 22.41 -16.81 -12.09
N THR A 5 21.20 -16.88 -11.54
CA THR A 5 20.79 -18.02 -10.72
C THR A 5 20.52 -19.22 -11.65
N PRO A 6 21.25 -20.35 -11.52
CA PRO A 6 21.18 -21.44 -12.50
C PRO A 6 20.03 -22.44 -12.26
N TYR A 7 19.14 -22.15 -11.33
CA TYR A 7 18.03 -23.02 -10.92
C TYR A 7 16.79 -22.19 -10.61
N LEU A 8 15.63 -22.85 -10.51
CA LEU A 8 14.40 -22.25 -9.98
C LEU A 8 14.59 -21.95 -8.50
N LYS A 9 14.35 -20.71 -8.11
CA LYS A 9 14.57 -20.27 -6.71
C LYS A 9 13.34 -19.71 -6.06
N TRP A 10 12.42 -19.09 -6.83
CA TRP A 10 11.28 -18.39 -6.30
C TRP A 10 9.97 -18.91 -6.85
N LEU A 11 9.02 -19.11 -5.96
CA LEU A 11 7.60 -19.26 -6.24
C LEU A 11 6.91 -17.97 -5.80
N PHE A 12 6.28 -17.27 -6.73
CA PHE A 12 5.52 -16.04 -6.47
C PHE A 12 4.04 -16.30 -6.69
N LEU A 13 3.23 -16.03 -5.66
CA LEU A 13 1.79 -16.20 -5.66
C LEU A 13 1.12 -14.83 -5.66
N ASP A 14 0.14 -14.65 -6.57
CA ASP A 14 -0.67 -13.44 -6.72
C ASP A 14 -2.15 -13.81 -6.73
N LEU A 15 -2.91 -13.34 -5.73
CA LEU A 15 -4.34 -13.63 -5.59
C LEU A 15 -5.14 -12.85 -6.62
N ASN A 16 -5.96 -13.54 -7.36
CA ASN A 16 -6.68 -12.99 -8.51
C ASN A 16 -7.87 -12.14 -8.08
N ALA A 17 -7.88 -10.85 -8.46
CA ALA A 17 -8.94 -9.89 -8.16
C ALA A 17 -9.34 -9.87 -6.67
N TYR A 18 -8.35 -9.94 -5.78
CA TYR A 18 -8.45 -10.34 -4.39
C TYR A 18 -9.67 -9.79 -3.64
N PHE A 19 -9.84 -8.46 -3.56
CA PHE A 19 -10.96 -7.88 -2.82
C PHE A 19 -12.32 -8.33 -3.37
N ALA A 20 -12.46 -8.38 -4.69
CA ALA A 20 -13.71 -8.83 -5.30
C ALA A 20 -13.96 -10.32 -5.08
N SER A 21 -12.91 -11.14 -5.12
CA SER A 21 -12.99 -12.58 -4.83
C SER A 21 -13.35 -12.84 -3.37
N VAL A 22 -12.81 -12.07 -2.42
CA VAL A 22 -13.19 -12.14 -1.01
C VAL A 22 -14.66 -11.77 -0.81
N GLU A 23 -15.16 -10.71 -1.49
CA GLU A 23 -16.57 -10.34 -1.43
C GLU A 23 -17.48 -11.47 -1.98
N GLN A 24 -17.09 -12.09 -3.11
CA GLN A 24 -17.80 -13.25 -3.67
C GLN A 24 -17.74 -14.48 -2.74
N GLN A 25 -16.62 -14.68 -2.05
CA GLN A 25 -16.49 -15.77 -1.06
C GLN A 25 -17.38 -15.54 0.14
N ALA A 26 -17.41 -14.34 0.67
CA ALA A 26 -18.17 -14.00 1.88
C ALA A 26 -19.69 -13.90 1.65
N GLU A 27 -20.12 -13.51 0.42
CA GLU A 27 -21.53 -13.34 0.09
C GLU A 27 -21.96 -14.19 -1.10
N GLN A 28 -22.67 -15.27 -0.85
CA GLN A 28 -23.13 -16.23 -1.88
C GLN A 28 -23.88 -15.54 -3.05
N ARG A 29 -24.64 -14.48 -2.78
CA ARG A 29 -25.37 -13.71 -3.82
C ARG A 29 -24.46 -13.01 -4.83
N LEU A 30 -23.16 -12.84 -4.54
CA LEU A 30 -22.18 -12.19 -5.42
C LEU A 30 -21.43 -13.20 -6.29
N ARG A 31 -21.50 -14.49 -6.00
CA ARG A 31 -20.76 -15.54 -6.72
C ARG A 31 -21.20 -15.63 -8.17
N GLY A 32 -20.22 -15.70 -9.08
CA GLY A 32 -20.45 -15.76 -10.53
C GLY A 32 -21.05 -14.50 -11.13
N ARG A 33 -21.19 -13.42 -10.36
CA ARG A 33 -21.73 -12.13 -10.82
C ARG A 33 -20.64 -11.09 -10.99
N PRO A 34 -20.81 -10.11 -11.89
CA PRO A 34 -19.86 -9.01 -12.00
C PRO A 34 -19.93 -8.13 -10.74
N VAL A 35 -18.81 -8.09 -10.00
CA VAL A 35 -18.65 -7.33 -8.75
C VAL A 35 -17.61 -6.24 -8.94
N GLY A 36 -17.92 -5.03 -8.48
CA GLY A 36 -16.98 -3.91 -8.36
C GLY A 36 -16.88 -3.45 -6.91
N VAL A 37 -15.67 -3.46 -6.34
CA VAL A 37 -15.41 -3.00 -4.99
C VAL A 37 -15.10 -1.51 -5.00
N LEU A 38 -15.76 -0.75 -4.13
CA LEU A 38 -15.62 0.70 -4.00
C LEU A 38 -14.87 1.07 -2.72
N PRO A 39 -14.03 2.10 -2.72
CA PRO A 39 -13.39 2.59 -1.49
C PRO A 39 -14.39 3.19 -0.50
N LEU A 40 -15.50 3.71 -1.01
CA LEU A 40 -16.65 4.30 -0.30
C LEU A 40 -17.90 4.12 -1.15
N LYS A 41 -19.06 4.03 -0.54
CA LYS A 41 -20.36 4.00 -1.24
C LYS A 41 -20.69 5.38 -1.81
N SER A 42 -20.16 5.70 -2.99
CA SER A 42 -20.33 6.98 -3.66
C SER A 42 -20.23 6.82 -5.18
N GLU A 43 -21.09 7.50 -5.91
CA GLU A 43 -21.09 7.51 -7.38
C GLU A 43 -19.89 8.28 -7.98
N THR A 44 -19.25 9.16 -7.19
CA THR A 44 -18.11 9.97 -7.64
C THR A 44 -16.75 9.30 -7.45
N THR A 45 -16.72 8.05 -7.05
CA THR A 45 -15.51 7.26 -6.83
C THR A 45 -15.20 6.33 -8.01
N CYS A 46 -14.17 5.52 -7.88
CA CYS A 46 -13.77 4.52 -8.87
C CYS A 46 -13.69 3.12 -8.25
N ILE A 47 -13.72 2.11 -9.11
CA ILE A 47 -13.52 0.70 -8.75
C ILE A 47 -12.08 0.51 -8.25
N ILE A 48 -11.89 -0.07 -7.06
CA ILE A 48 -10.58 -0.44 -6.53
C ILE A 48 -10.22 -1.91 -6.81
N ALA A 49 -11.23 -2.76 -6.99
CA ALA A 49 -11.06 -4.13 -7.47
C ALA A 49 -12.31 -4.56 -8.25
N ALA A 50 -12.13 -5.28 -9.35
CA ALA A 50 -13.18 -5.82 -10.18
C ALA A 50 -13.06 -7.34 -10.29
N SER A 51 -14.17 -8.07 -10.14
CA SER A 51 -14.21 -9.51 -10.37
C SER A 51 -13.93 -9.84 -11.85
N TYR A 52 -13.59 -11.08 -12.15
CA TYR A 52 -13.29 -11.47 -13.54
C TYR A 52 -14.52 -11.36 -14.46
N GLU A 53 -15.70 -11.56 -13.94
CA GLU A 53 -16.96 -11.33 -14.66
C GLU A 53 -17.14 -9.85 -15.04
N ALA A 54 -16.72 -8.93 -14.16
CA ALA A 54 -16.72 -7.50 -14.45
C ALA A 54 -15.57 -7.11 -15.40
N LYS A 55 -14.37 -7.70 -15.23
CA LYS A 55 -13.22 -7.50 -16.13
C LYS A 55 -13.51 -7.95 -17.56
N ALA A 56 -14.21 -9.07 -17.73
CA ALA A 56 -14.65 -9.55 -19.03
C ALA A 56 -15.56 -8.57 -19.79
N ARG A 57 -16.20 -7.62 -19.06
CA ARG A 57 -17.01 -6.54 -19.62
C ARG A 57 -16.27 -5.19 -19.70
N GLY A 58 -14.94 -5.20 -19.52
CA GLY A 58 -14.09 -4.02 -19.64
C GLY A 58 -13.93 -3.20 -18.37
N VAL A 59 -14.55 -3.57 -17.25
CA VAL A 59 -14.38 -2.87 -15.96
C VAL A 59 -13.03 -3.22 -15.35
N LYS A 60 -12.19 -2.22 -15.05
CA LYS A 60 -10.84 -2.38 -14.49
C LYS A 60 -10.71 -1.58 -13.19
N THR A 61 -9.65 -1.85 -12.45
CA THR A 61 -9.22 -0.98 -11.33
C THR A 61 -9.00 0.44 -11.85
N GLY A 62 -9.58 1.42 -11.15
CA GLY A 62 -9.56 2.83 -11.56
C GLY A 62 -10.74 3.26 -12.44
N THR A 63 -11.56 2.35 -12.97
CA THR A 63 -12.77 2.70 -13.75
C THR A 63 -13.74 3.49 -12.88
N PRO A 64 -14.16 4.71 -13.28
CA PRO A 64 -15.19 5.48 -12.57
C PRO A 64 -16.51 4.71 -12.45
N VAL A 65 -17.26 4.93 -11.38
CA VAL A 65 -18.52 4.19 -11.13
C VAL A 65 -19.52 4.38 -12.28
N TRP A 66 -19.70 5.60 -12.79
CA TRP A 66 -20.59 5.88 -13.90
C TRP A 66 -20.21 5.11 -15.18
N GLU A 67 -18.90 4.97 -15.43
CA GLU A 67 -18.38 4.24 -16.57
C GLU A 67 -18.53 2.71 -16.36
N ALA A 68 -18.25 2.22 -15.15
CA ALA A 68 -18.46 0.81 -14.81
C ALA A 68 -19.91 0.36 -15.01
N ARG A 69 -20.89 1.21 -14.65
CA ARG A 69 -22.32 0.93 -14.90
C ARG A 69 -22.66 0.91 -16.39
N ARG A 70 -22.00 1.77 -17.19
CA ARG A 70 -22.19 1.79 -18.65
C ARG A 70 -21.59 0.54 -19.31
N LEU A 71 -20.37 0.15 -18.92
CA LEU A 71 -19.67 -1.03 -19.46
C LEU A 71 -20.33 -2.35 -19.03
N CYS A 72 -20.84 -2.39 -17.83
CA CYS A 72 -21.43 -3.59 -17.22
C CYS A 72 -22.76 -3.23 -16.53
N PRO A 73 -23.88 -3.09 -17.29
CA PRO A 73 -25.20 -2.95 -16.70
C PRO A 73 -25.50 -4.13 -15.78
N GLY A 74 -25.87 -3.88 -14.53
CA GLY A 74 -26.09 -4.93 -13.51
C GLY A 74 -24.85 -5.31 -12.69
N ILE A 75 -23.74 -4.56 -12.81
CA ILE A 75 -22.60 -4.71 -11.90
C ILE A 75 -23.02 -4.51 -10.44
N MET A 76 -22.62 -5.44 -9.58
CA MET A 76 -22.84 -5.36 -8.14
C MET A 76 -21.74 -4.52 -7.50
N LEU A 77 -22.08 -3.32 -7.04
CA LEU A 77 -21.14 -2.40 -6.41
C LEU A 77 -21.21 -2.57 -4.89
N VAL A 78 -20.08 -2.93 -4.28
CA VAL A 78 -19.98 -3.17 -2.84
C VAL A 78 -18.91 -2.26 -2.22
N PRO A 79 -19.12 -1.72 -1.01
CA PRO A 79 -18.09 -0.98 -0.30
C PRO A 79 -17.00 -1.92 0.20
N ALA A 80 -15.74 -1.46 0.21
CA ALA A 80 -14.61 -2.24 0.66
C ALA A 80 -14.69 -2.57 2.17
N ARG A 81 -14.50 -3.83 2.52
CA ARG A 81 -14.42 -4.36 3.88
C ARG A 81 -12.98 -4.74 4.23
N HIS A 82 -12.14 -3.73 4.50
CA HIS A 82 -10.70 -3.94 4.64
C HIS A 82 -10.32 -4.92 5.77
N GLU A 83 -11.08 -4.96 6.86
CA GLU A 83 -10.89 -5.91 7.96
C GLU A 83 -11.06 -7.36 7.46
N LEU A 84 -12.14 -7.63 6.72
CA LEU A 84 -12.41 -8.93 6.12
C LEU A 84 -11.27 -9.36 5.17
N TYR A 85 -10.72 -8.42 4.40
CA TYR A 85 -9.60 -8.73 3.50
C TYR A 85 -8.33 -9.11 4.26
N VAL A 86 -8.07 -8.47 5.40
CA VAL A 86 -6.94 -8.84 6.28
C VAL A 86 -7.18 -10.20 6.93
N GLU A 87 -8.40 -10.53 7.33
CA GLU A 87 -8.75 -11.83 7.87
C GLU A 87 -8.48 -12.95 6.86
N TYR A 88 -9.00 -12.84 5.63
CA TYR A 88 -8.72 -13.81 4.57
C TYR A 88 -7.25 -13.89 4.19
N HIS A 89 -6.53 -12.77 4.21
CA HIS A 89 -5.08 -12.76 4.02
C HIS A 89 -4.35 -13.65 5.04
N HIS A 90 -4.70 -13.56 6.32
CA HIS A 90 -4.11 -14.41 7.35
C HIS A 90 -4.48 -15.89 7.19
N LEU A 91 -5.71 -16.20 6.78
CA LEU A 91 -6.11 -17.57 6.45
C LEU A 91 -5.29 -18.15 5.30
N ILE A 92 -5.09 -17.35 4.24
CA ILE A 92 -4.27 -17.74 3.08
C ILE A 92 -2.80 -17.92 3.49
N LEU A 93 -2.23 -16.99 4.28
CA LEU A 93 -0.86 -17.12 4.78
C LEU A 93 -0.69 -18.41 5.60
N LYS A 94 -1.65 -18.72 6.46
CA LYS A 94 -1.64 -19.97 7.24
C LYS A 94 -1.66 -21.18 6.32
N GLU A 95 -2.51 -21.19 5.29
CA GLU A 95 -2.59 -22.30 4.35
C GLU A 95 -1.29 -22.47 3.55
N ILE A 96 -0.71 -21.38 3.04
CA ILE A 96 0.57 -21.44 2.31
C ILE A 96 1.68 -22.01 3.22
N ASN A 97 1.76 -21.55 4.48
CA ASN A 97 2.77 -22.02 5.43
C ASN A 97 2.62 -23.52 5.81
N ASN A 98 1.46 -24.14 5.58
CA ASN A 98 1.29 -25.59 5.73
C ASN A 98 2.06 -26.39 4.65
N HIS A 99 2.42 -25.74 3.54
CA HIS A 99 3.07 -26.36 2.39
C HIS A 99 4.52 -25.91 2.19
N ILE A 100 4.78 -24.61 2.33
CA ILE A 100 6.10 -23.98 2.18
C ILE A 100 6.13 -22.68 3.00
N PRO A 101 7.25 -22.36 3.68
CA PRO A 101 7.37 -21.11 4.41
C PRO A 101 7.28 -19.88 3.48
N VAL A 102 6.45 -18.90 3.85
CA VAL A 102 6.40 -17.61 3.16
C VAL A 102 7.64 -16.79 3.51
N SER A 103 8.50 -16.56 2.54
CA SER A 103 9.74 -15.79 2.71
C SER A 103 9.49 -14.28 2.78
N SER A 104 8.50 -13.78 2.03
CA SER A 104 8.13 -12.38 2.08
C SER A 104 6.69 -12.14 1.60
N VAL A 105 6.05 -11.15 2.20
CA VAL A 105 4.73 -10.64 1.82
C VAL A 105 4.93 -9.32 1.08
N GLY A 106 4.58 -9.28 -0.20
CA GLY A 106 4.71 -8.09 -1.05
C GLY A 106 3.56 -7.12 -0.88
N SER A 107 2.35 -7.65 -0.78
CA SER A 107 1.10 -6.91 -0.53
C SER A 107 0.07 -7.84 0.13
N ILE A 108 -1.15 -7.38 0.29
CA ILE A 108 -2.23 -8.20 0.87
C ILE A 108 -2.59 -9.41 -0.02
N ASP A 109 -2.24 -9.36 -1.29
CA ASP A 109 -2.54 -10.35 -2.32
C ASP A 109 -1.29 -10.97 -2.97
N GLU A 110 -0.08 -10.60 -2.52
CA GLU A 110 1.18 -11.06 -3.10
C GLU A 110 2.11 -11.67 -2.06
N MET A 111 2.55 -12.91 -2.28
CA MET A 111 3.47 -13.65 -1.42
C MET A 111 4.58 -14.30 -2.25
N ALA A 112 5.78 -14.33 -1.71
CA ALA A 112 6.91 -15.02 -2.32
C ALA A 112 7.48 -16.07 -1.36
N CYS A 113 7.75 -17.28 -1.88
CA CYS A 113 8.34 -18.40 -1.16
C CYS A 113 9.65 -18.80 -1.86
N GLU A 114 10.71 -19.01 -1.10
CA GLU A 114 11.99 -19.48 -1.61
C GLU A 114 11.96 -21.02 -1.70
N LEU A 115 12.23 -21.55 -2.89
CA LEU A 115 12.34 -22.99 -3.12
C LEU A 115 13.69 -23.51 -2.63
N LEU A 116 13.68 -24.60 -1.88
CA LEU A 116 14.88 -25.18 -1.29
C LEU A 116 15.07 -26.65 -1.74
N GLY A 117 16.33 -27.07 -1.84
CA GLY A 117 16.65 -28.46 -2.17
C GLY A 117 15.92 -28.96 -3.44
N ASP A 118 15.20 -30.03 -3.30
CA ASP A 118 14.44 -30.70 -4.37
C ASP A 118 13.26 -29.87 -4.93
N GLU A 119 12.75 -28.90 -4.16
CA GLU A 119 11.67 -28.03 -4.64
C GLU A 119 12.11 -27.17 -5.85
N ARG A 120 13.42 -27.08 -6.09
CA ARG A 120 14.00 -26.39 -7.26
C ARG A 120 13.85 -27.15 -8.57
N GLU A 121 13.52 -28.45 -8.50
CA GLU A 121 13.22 -29.25 -9.68
C GLU A 121 11.88 -28.81 -10.29
N PRO A 122 11.78 -28.58 -11.62
CA PRO A 122 10.58 -28.04 -12.24
C PRO A 122 9.30 -28.83 -11.93
N GLU A 123 9.36 -30.15 -11.96
CA GLU A 123 8.23 -31.04 -11.72
C GLU A 123 7.75 -30.93 -10.25
N LYS A 124 8.69 -30.89 -9.30
CA LYS A 124 8.39 -30.76 -7.86
C LYS A 124 7.85 -29.37 -7.54
N ALA A 125 8.43 -28.32 -8.14
CA ALA A 125 7.95 -26.96 -7.99
C ALA A 125 6.51 -26.78 -8.53
N VAL A 126 6.20 -27.38 -9.69
CA VAL A 126 4.86 -27.40 -10.27
C VAL A 126 3.89 -28.19 -9.38
N ALA A 127 4.30 -29.35 -8.87
CA ALA A 127 3.48 -30.14 -7.96
C ALA A 127 3.16 -29.37 -6.66
N LEU A 128 4.14 -28.66 -6.10
CA LEU A 128 3.96 -27.77 -4.94
C LEU A 128 2.97 -26.65 -5.25
N ALA A 129 3.14 -25.94 -6.38
CA ALA A 129 2.25 -24.87 -6.79
C ALA A 129 0.79 -25.34 -6.94
N ARG A 130 0.59 -26.54 -7.51
CA ARG A 130 -0.75 -27.15 -7.64
C ARG A 130 -1.35 -27.51 -6.28
N ARG A 131 -0.54 -28.00 -5.33
CA ARG A 131 -0.99 -28.23 -3.94
C ARG A 131 -1.41 -26.95 -3.25
N LEU A 132 -0.63 -25.86 -3.38
CA LEU A 132 -0.96 -24.54 -2.84
C LEU A 132 -2.29 -24.04 -3.39
N LYS A 133 -2.49 -24.09 -4.71
CA LYS A 133 -3.74 -23.65 -5.36
C LYS A 133 -4.93 -24.45 -4.85
N ARG A 134 -4.79 -25.77 -4.73
CA ARG A 134 -5.85 -26.66 -4.22
C ARG A 134 -6.11 -26.39 -2.72
N GLY A 135 -5.08 -26.24 -1.88
CA GLY A 135 -5.22 -25.95 -0.46
C GLY A 135 -5.98 -24.64 -0.22
N ILE A 136 -5.66 -23.58 -0.98
CA ILE A 136 -6.40 -22.30 -0.90
C ILE A 136 -7.87 -22.50 -1.28
N LEU A 137 -8.14 -23.24 -2.36
CA LEU A 137 -9.49 -23.53 -2.84
C LEU A 137 -10.31 -24.31 -1.80
N ASP A 138 -9.74 -25.38 -1.26
CA ASP A 138 -10.44 -26.35 -0.42
C ASP A 138 -10.56 -25.87 1.03
N ASN A 139 -9.53 -25.20 1.58
CA ASN A 139 -9.42 -24.86 3.00
C ASN A 139 -9.74 -23.41 3.33
N VAL A 140 -9.64 -22.47 2.32
CA VAL A 140 -9.91 -21.05 2.55
C VAL A 140 -11.16 -20.58 1.82
N GLY A 141 -11.32 -20.94 0.55
CA GLY A 141 -12.55 -20.60 -0.17
C GLY A 141 -12.50 -20.78 -1.68
N GLU A 142 -13.60 -21.32 -2.21
CA GLU A 142 -13.75 -21.69 -3.62
C GLU A 142 -13.69 -20.52 -4.60
N CYS A 143 -14.00 -19.28 -4.15
CA CYS A 143 -13.88 -18.07 -4.96
C CYS A 143 -12.46 -17.50 -4.98
N LEU A 144 -11.55 -18.01 -4.13
CA LEU A 144 -10.18 -17.52 -4.03
C LEU A 144 -9.26 -18.28 -4.98
N ARG A 145 -8.87 -17.60 -6.04
CA ARG A 145 -7.93 -18.13 -7.05
C ARG A 145 -6.63 -17.34 -6.98
N CYS A 146 -5.54 -18.00 -7.34
CA CYS A 146 -4.24 -17.36 -7.45
C CYS A 146 -3.54 -17.74 -8.74
N SER A 147 -2.72 -16.84 -9.26
CA SER A 147 -1.75 -17.15 -10.30
C SER A 147 -0.37 -17.30 -9.68
N ILE A 148 0.38 -18.31 -10.10
CA ILE A 148 1.69 -18.63 -9.56
C ILE A 148 2.73 -18.55 -10.69
N GLY A 149 3.80 -17.80 -10.43
CA GLY A 149 4.99 -17.78 -11.24
C GLY A 149 6.18 -18.43 -10.53
N ILE A 150 6.94 -19.25 -11.24
CA ILE A 150 8.13 -19.91 -10.71
C ILE A 150 9.32 -19.54 -11.60
N ALA A 151 10.39 -18.99 -10.99
CA ALA A 151 11.54 -18.49 -11.77
C ALA A 151 12.83 -18.42 -10.92
N PRO A 152 14.00 -18.14 -11.57
CA PRO A 152 15.29 -18.02 -10.90
C PRO A 152 15.41 -16.81 -9.99
N SER A 153 14.69 -15.72 -10.27
CA SER A 153 14.67 -14.52 -9.45
C SER A 153 13.26 -14.17 -9.00
N ARG A 154 13.13 -13.50 -7.84
CA ARG A 154 11.83 -13.05 -7.34
C ARG A 154 11.12 -12.13 -8.34
N PHE A 155 11.88 -11.24 -9.01
CA PHE A 155 11.33 -10.38 -10.06
C PHE A 155 10.75 -11.19 -11.22
N ALA A 156 11.51 -12.15 -11.76
CA ALA A 156 11.06 -12.99 -12.87
C ALA A 156 9.85 -13.85 -12.46
N ALA A 157 9.81 -14.36 -11.22
CA ALA A 157 8.67 -15.11 -10.69
C ALA A 157 7.41 -14.23 -10.59
N LYS A 158 7.55 -12.94 -10.17
CA LYS A 158 6.43 -11.98 -10.19
C LYS A 158 5.93 -11.74 -11.60
N VAL A 159 6.81 -11.48 -12.57
CA VAL A 159 6.41 -11.30 -13.97
C VAL A 159 5.71 -12.56 -14.49
N ALA A 160 6.25 -13.74 -14.22
CA ALA A 160 5.63 -15.02 -14.62
C ALA A 160 4.22 -15.20 -14.06
N SER A 161 3.96 -14.77 -12.80
CA SER A 161 2.62 -14.85 -12.20
C SER A 161 1.58 -13.97 -12.91
N ASP A 162 2.04 -12.90 -13.59
CA ASP A 162 1.16 -11.99 -14.32
C ASP A 162 0.90 -12.45 -15.77
N MET A 163 1.75 -13.32 -16.36
CA MET A 163 1.65 -13.75 -17.76
C MET A 163 0.40 -14.55 -18.06
N GLN A 164 -0.15 -15.27 -17.07
CA GLN A 164 -1.35 -16.07 -17.24
C GLN A 164 -2.31 -15.82 -16.07
N LYS A 165 -3.21 -14.88 -16.25
CA LYS A 165 -4.30 -14.57 -15.29
C LYS A 165 -5.66 -14.75 -15.96
N PRO A 166 -6.69 -15.27 -15.25
CA PRO A 166 -6.68 -15.78 -13.89
C PRO A 166 -6.19 -17.23 -13.76
N ASP A 167 -5.90 -17.63 -12.54
CA ASP A 167 -5.66 -19.03 -12.13
C ASP A 167 -4.50 -19.71 -12.88
N GLY A 168 -3.51 -18.91 -13.33
CA GLY A 168 -2.36 -19.38 -14.09
C GLY A 168 -1.30 -20.10 -13.26
N LEU A 169 -0.42 -20.80 -13.96
CA LEU A 169 0.81 -21.39 -13.41
C LEU A 169 1.88 -21.36 -14.51
N VAL A 170 2.86 -20.50 -14.36
CA VAL A 170 3.91 -20.27 -15.34
C VAL A 170 5.27 -20.53 -14.71
N VAL A 171 6.06 -21.41 -15.36
CA VAL A 171 7.46 -21.66 -15.02
C VAL A 171 8.33 -20.96 -16.06
N VAL A 172 9.30 -20.19 -15.62
CA VAL A 172 10.33 -19.56 -16.46
C VAL A 172 11.69 -20.07 -16.01
N ARG A 173 12.32 -20.86 -16.88
CA ARG A 173 13.63 -21.47 -16.60
C ARG A 173 14.77 -20.47 -16.77
N PRO A 174 15.92 -20.67 -16.12
CA PRO A 174 17.08 -19.76 -16.22
C PRO A 174 17.52 -19.50 -17.66
N GLU A 175 17.53 -20.54 -18.49
CA GLU A 175 17.93 -20.48 -19.89
C GLU A 175 16.97 -19.72 -20.80
N GLU A 176 15.70 -19.57 -20.41
CA GLU A 176 14.68 -18.83 -21.16
C GLU A 176 14.78 -17.31 -20.97
N LEU A 177 15.58 -16.84 -19.97
CA LEU A 177 15.68 -15.42 -19.65
C LEU A 177 16.83 -14.72 -20.39
N PRO A 178 16.60 -13.46 -20.85
CA PRO A 178 15.38 -12.65 -20.71
C PRO A 178 14.36 -12.89 -21.83
N ASP A 179 14.65 -13.75 -22.82
CA ASP A 179 13.92 -13.91 -24.09
C ASP A 179 12.43 -14.24 -23.89
N ARG A 180 12.11 -15.00 -22.84
CA ARG A 180 10.75 -15.38 -22.47
C ARG A 180 9.82 -14.18 -22.27
N PHE A 181 10.38 -13.01 -21.92
CA PHE A 181 9.62 -11.79 -21.65
C PHE A 181 9.53 -10.84 -22.86
N PHE A 182 10.16 -11.15 -23.99
CA PHE A 182 10.20 -10.25 -25.15
C PHE A 182 8.85 -10.05 -25.85
N SER A 183 7.88 -10.93 -25.60
CA SER A 183 6.50 -10.78 -26.09
C SER A 183 5.64 -9.87 -25.22
N LEU A 184 6.13 -9.44 -24.05
CA LEU A 184 5.42 -8.56 -23.13
C LEU A 184 5.64 -7.10 -23.52
N GLU A 185 4.65 -6.25 -23.20
CA GLU A 185 4.82 -4.81 -23.25
C GLU A 185 5.63 -4.34 -22.03
N LEU A 186 6.27 -3.16 -22.12
CA LEU A 186 7.02 -2.60 -20.99
C LEU A 186 6.17 -2.48 -19.72
N ARG A 187 4.88 -2.17 -19.87
CA ARG A 187 3.95 -1.99 -18.75
C ARG A 187 3.48 -3.29 -18.11
N ASP A 188 3.70 -4.42 -18.76
CA ASP A 188 3.42 -5.73 -18.16
C ASP A 188 4.48 -6.13 -17.14
N LEU A 189 5.65 -5.47 -17.18
CA LEU A 189 6.70 -5.70 -16.20
C LEU A 189 6.38 -4.96 -14.88
N ALA A 190 6.32 -5.72 -13.78
CA ALA A 190 6.10 -5.18 -12.45
C ALA A 190 7.10 -4.05 -12.13
N GLY A 191 6.60 -2.86 -11.80
CA GLY A 191 7.41 -1.67 -11.52
C GLY A 191 7.53 -0.67 -12.69
N ILE A 192 7.03 -0.99 -13.88
CA ILE A 192 6.93 -0.05 -15.00
C ILE A 192 5.50 0.47 -15.13
N GLY A 193 5.24 1.65 -14.56
CA GLY A 193 4.00 2.38 -14.75
C GLY A 193 4.12 3.42 -15.89
N PRO A 194 3.03 4.17 -16.20
CA PRO A 194 3.02 5.14 -17.32
C PRO A 194 4.13 6.18 -17.27
N ASN A 195 4.58 6.56 -16.08
CA ASN A 195 5.65 7.54 -15.94
C ASN A 195 7.03 6.95 -16.25
N MET A 196 7.27 5.70 -15.86
CA MET A 196 8.52 5.01 -16.16
C MET A 196 8.61 4.65 -17.63
N GLU A 197 7.51 4.17 -18.22
CA GLU A 197 7.42 3.92 -19.67
C GLU A 197 7.77 5.18 -20.48
N ARG A 198 7.20 6.37 -20.13
CA ARG A 198 7.57 7.63 -20.80
C ARG A 198 9.06 7.96 -20.68
N ARG A 199 9.68 7.66 -19.53
CA ARG A 199 11.13 7.86 -19.34
C ARG A 199 11.96 6.90 -20.17
N LEU A 200 11.54 5.64 -20.28
CA LEU A 200 12.16 4.63 -21.12
C LEU A 200 12.07 5.04 -22.61
N ASN A 201 10.87 5.40 -23.07
CA ASN A 201 10.65 5.84 -24.44
C ASN A 201 11.47 7.09 -24.78
N ALA A 202 11.59 8.04 -23.85
CA ALA A 202 12.44 9.22 -24.02
C ALA A 202 13.95 8.87 -24.10
N ALA A 203 14.34 7.70 -23.62
CA ALA A 203 15.70 7.15 -23.72
C ALA A 203 15.88 6.19 -24.91
N GLY A 204 14.89 6.06 -25.81
CA GLY A 204 14.95 5.18 -26.97
C GLY A 204 14.64 3.70 -26.68
N VAL A 205 14.01 3.39 -25.53
CA VAL A 205 13.66 2.04 -25.12
C VAL A 205 12.15 1.86 -25.25
N TYR A 206 11.69 1.09 -26.24
CA TYR A 206 10.28 0.93 -26.60
C TYR A 206 9.74 -0.49 -26.34
N SER A 207 10.63 -1.47 -26.15
CA SER A 207 10.29 -2.86 -25.92
C SER A 207 11.08 -3.47 -24.77
N VAL A 208 10.62 -4.64 -24.29
CA VAL A 208 11.36 -5.44 -23.29
C VAL A 208 12.70 -5.89 -23.85
N ARG A 209 12.80 -6.17 -25.15
CA ARG A 209 14.04 -6.51 -25.83
C ARG A 209 15.05 -5.35 -25.78
N ASP A 210 14.60 -4.10 -26.06
CA ASP A 210 15.47 -2.92 -25.97
C ASP A 210 15.96 -2.74 -24.54
N LEU A 211 15.06 -2.89 -23.56
CA LEU A 211 15.40 -2.78 -22.14
C LEU A 211 16.44 -3.83 -21.71
N ALA A 212 16.27 -5.07 -22.14
CA ALA A 212 17.22 -6.16 -21.86
C ALA A 212 18.58 -5.93 -22.50
N SER A 213 18.63 -5.29 -23.67
CA SER A 213 19.86 -4.99 -24.40
C SER A 213 20.69 -3.84 -23.79
N LEU A 214 20.13 -3.11 -22.82
CA LEU A 214 20.88 -2.03 -22.13
C LEU A 214 22.02 -2.60 -21.30
N GLN A 215 22.98 -1.74 -20.98
CA GLN A 215 23.92 -1.99 -19.87
C GLN A 215 23.23 -1.69 -18.52
N PRO A 216 23.55 -2.42 -17.43
CA PRO A 216 22.95 -2.15 -16.11
C PRO A 216 23.07 -0.69 -15.66
N LYS A 217 24.23 -0.06 -15.96
CA LYS A 217 24.49 1.36 -15.64
C LYS A 217 23.58 2.32 -16.43
N HIS A 218 23.18 1.97 -17.65
CA HIS A 218 22.23 2.75 -18.43
C HIS A 218 20.83 2.64 -17.84
N ALA A 219 20.39 1.45 -17.46
CA ALA A 219 19.13 1.28 -16.72
C ALA A 219 19.13 2.12 -15.42
N ARG A 220 20.23 2.09 -14.63
CA ARG A 220 20.38 2.95 -13.46
C ARG A 220 20.20 4.43 -13.77
N LYS A 221 20.78 4.92 -14.88
CA LYS A 221 20.63 6.32 -15.31
C LYS A 221 19.18 6.67 -15.66
N ILE A 222 18.47 5.80 -16.38
CA ILE A 222 17.06 6.00 -16.73
C ILE A 222 16.18 6.02 -15.47
N TRP A 223 16.39 5.13 -14.51
CA TRP A 223 15.65 5.11 -13.24
C TRP A 223 16.05 6.25 -12.29
N GLY A 224 17.27 6.82 -12.47
CA GLY A 224 17.84 7.80 -11.55
C GLY A 224 18.25 7.21 -10.19
N SER A 225 18.36 5.89 -10.08
CA SER A 225 18.70 5.18 -8.85
C SER A 225 19.18 3.76 -9.14
N VAL A 226 19.75 3.10 -8.11
CA VAL A 226 20.17 1.68 -8.17
C VAL A 226 19.02 0.71 -8.48
N ALA A 227 17.76 1.17 -8.34
CA ALA A 227 16.59 0.36 -8.67
C ALA A 227 16.57 -0.07 -10.15
N GLY A 228 17.03 0.78 -11.07
CA GLY A 228 17.12 0.44 -12.49
C GLY A 228 18.14 -0.66 -12.77
N GLU A 229 19.26 -0.63 -12.09
CA GLU A 229 20.29 -1.67 -12.20
C GLU A 229 19.77 -3.02 -11.64
N ARG A 230 19.11 -2.98 -10.48
CA ARG A 230 18.46 -4.16 -9.89
C ARG A 230 17.36 -4.72 -10.77
N PHE A 231 16.55 -3.85 -11.37
CA PHE A 231 15.51 -4.23 -12.33
C PHE A 231 16.11 -4.98 -13.52
N TRP A 232 17.17 -4.45 -14.12
CA TRP A 232 17.86 -5.07 -15.23
C TRP A 232 18.41 -6.47 -14.87
N TYR A 233 19.07 -6.60 -13.70
CA TYR A 233 19.55 -7.88 -13.23
C TYR A 233 18.41 -8.88 -13.00
N GLY A 234 17.31 -8.45 -12.37
CA GLY A 234 16.13 -9.29 -12.15
C GLY A 234 15.53 -9.80 -13.46
N LEU A 235 15.46 -8.95 -14.49
CA LEU A 235 15.00 -9.32 -15.83
C LEU A 235 15.87 -10.42 -16.45
N HIS A 236 17.16 -10.45 -16.14
CA HIS A 236 18.12 -11.45 -16.61
C HIS A 236 18.22 -12.68 -15.70
N GLY A 237 17.34 -12.84 -14.73
CA GLY A 237 17.33 -14.00 -13.83
C GLY A 237 18.35 -13.96 -12.70
N VAL A 238 18.97 -12.80 -12.45
CA VAL A 238 19.84 -12.64 -11.29
C VAL A 238 18.98 -12.34 -10.07
N ASP A 239 19.06 -13.17 -9.05
CA ASP A 239 18.37 -12.94 -7.79
C ASP A 239 19.19 -12.02 -6.89
N ILE A 240 18.73 -10.76 -6.76
CA ILE A 240 19.36 -9.78 -5.88
C ILE A 240 18.62 -9.77 -4.57
N PRO A 241 19.28 -10.06 -3.45
CA PRO A 241 18.68 -9.99 -2.13
C PRO A 241 18.02 -8.63 -1.89
N GLU A 242 16.81 -8.64 -1.36
CA GLU A 242 16.16 -7.40 -0.92
C GLU A 242 16.95 -6.82 0.26
N ALA A 243 17.10 -5.51 0.24
CA ALA A 243 17.63 -4.83 1.41
C ALA A 243 16.66 -5.06 2.59
N PRO A 244 17.18 -5.28 3.81
CA PRO A 244 16.31 -5.39 4.97
C PRO A 244 15.37 -4.18 5.04
N PRO A 245 14.15 -4.35 5.57
CA PRO A 245 13.19 -3.26 5.67
C PRO A 245 13.84 -2.05 6.34
N ALA A 246 13.91 -0.94 5.61
CA ALA A 246 14.44 0.29 6.19
C ALA A 246 13.54 0.75 7.33
N ALA A 247 14.15 1.31 8.38
CA ALA A 247 13.40 1.93 9.47
C ALA A 247 12.37 2.92 8.91
N LYS A 248 11.20 2.98 9.53
CA LYS A 248 10.14 3.91 9.11
C LYS A 248 10.67 5.34 9.13
N ARG A 249 10.66 5.99 7.99
CA ARG A 249 11.17 7.35 7.82
C ARG A 249 10.07 8.39 8.02
N THR A 250 8.82 8.01 7.83
CA THR A 250 7.65 8.89 7.93
C THR A 250 6.43 8.13 8.45
N ILE A 251 5.53 8.84 9.16
CA ILE A 251 4.20 8.37 9.51
C ILE A 251 3.22 9.43 9.03
N GLY A 252 2.31 9.07 8.12
CA GLY A 252 1.38 10.04 7.58
C GLY A 252 0.01 9.45 7.26
N HIS A 253 -0.96 10.36 7.15
CA HIS A 253 -2.30 10.06 6.69
C HIS A 253 -2.75 11.09 5.65
N SER A 254 -3.54 10.65 4.69
CA SER A 254 -4.18 11.55 3.74
C SER A 254 -5.61 11.10 3.45
N ARG A 255 -6.48 12.06 3.13
CA ARG A 255 -7.87 11.77 2.79
C ARG A 255 -8.36 12.65 1.65
N ILE A 256 -9.06 12.04 0.69
CA ILE A 256 -9.89 12.75 -0.27
C ILE A 256 -11.19 13.09 0.44
N LEU A 257 -11.63 14.35 0.36
CA LEU A 257 -12.77 14.85 1.08
C LEU A 257 -14.05 14.74 0.23
N PRO A 258 -15.15 14.22 0.81
CA PRO A 258 -16.45 14.31 0.18
C PRO A 258 -16.86 15.79 0.05
N PRO A 259 -17.76 16.15 -0.87
CA PRO A 259 -18.16 17.54 -1.12
C PRO A 259 -18.53 18.33 0.15
N ALA A 260 -19.25 17.73 1.07
CA ALA A 260 -19.68 18.37 2.33
C ALA A 260 -18.53 18.76 3.28
N MET A 261 -17.31 18.23 3.09
CA MET A 261 -16.13 18.48 3.94
C MET A 261 -15.05 19.29 3.23
N ARG A 262 -15.32 19.86 2.06
CA ARG A 262 -14.31 20.57 1.27
C ARG A 262 -14.13 22.02 1.69
N ALA A 263 -15.03 22.60 2.50
CA ALA A 263 -14.79 23.93 3.08
C ALA A 263 -13.49 23.91 3.91
N PRO A 264 -12.68 25.01 3.85
CA PRO A 264 -11.38 25.05 4.52
C PRO A 264 -11.42 24.68 6.02
N ASP A 265 -12.45 25.11 6.74
CA ASP A 265 -12.60 24.80 8.18
C ASP A 265 -12.92 23.32 8.41
N GLU A 266 -13.79 22.71 7.60
CA GLU A 266 -14.08 21.28 7.68
C GLU A 266 -12.83 20.46 7.29
N ALA A 267 -12.13 20.87 6.24
CA ALA A 267 -10.86 20.26 5.82
C ALA A 267 -9.80 20.32 6.93
N ARG A 268 -9.74 21.43 7.67
CA ARG A 268 -8.86 21.59 8.86
C ARG A 268 -9.21 20.59 9.95
N GLN A 269 -10.49 20.42 10.29
CA GLN A 269 -10.91 19.45 11.30
C GLN A 269 -10.57 18.03 10.90
N VAL A 270 -10.76 17.67 9.61
CA VAL A 270 -10.32 16.36 9.12
C VAL A 270 -8.81 16.18 9.23
N ALA A 271 -8.01 17.20 8.85
CA ALA A 271 -6.55 17.13 8.96
C ALA A 271 -6.08 16.97 10.42
N ARG A 272 -6.71 17.67 11.38
CA ARG A 272 -6.47 17.51 12.83
C ARG A 272 -6.70 16.07 13.29
N ARG A 273 -7.81 15.47 12.87
CA ARG A 273 -8.13 14.08 13.20
C ARG A 273 -7.09 13.11 12.61
N LEU A 274 -6.67 13.33 11.35
CA LEU A 274 -5.61 12.53 10.73
C LEU A 274 -4.28 12.66 11.46
N LEU A 275 -3.96 13.86 11.97
CA LEU A 275 -2.76 14.11 12.76
C LEU A 275 -2.82 13.42 14.14
N ALA A 276 -3.95 13.47 14.83
CA ALA A 276 -4.15 12.75 16.09
C ALA A 276 -3.95 11.22 15.89
N LYS A 277 -4.48 10.69 14.80
CA LYS A 277 -4.28 9.29 14.41
C LYS A 277 -2.80 8.97 14.09
N ALA A 278 -2.09 9.89 13.41
CA ALA A 278 -0.65 9.74 13.17
C ALA A 278 0.16 9.77 14.47
N ALA A 279 -0.22 10.60 15.42
CA ALA A 279 0.42 10.70 16.74
C ALA A 279 0.21 9.42 17.58
N GLY A 280 -0.98 8.84 17.59
CA GLY A 280 -1.24 7.55 18.23
C GLY A 280 -0.36 6.44 17.65
N ARG A 281 -0.22 6.37 16.32
CA ARG A 281 0.70 5.43 15.67
C ARG A 281 2.16 5.68 15.98
N LEU A 282 2.58 6.95 16.09
CA LEU A 282 3.93 7.31 16.48
C LEU A 282 4.27 6.72 17.86
N ARG A 283 3.36 6.86 18.83
CA ARG A 283 3.50 6.30 20.19
C ARG A 283 3.52 4.77 20.18
N ARG A 284 2.63 4.13 19.41
CA ARG A 284 2.59 2.66 19.30
C ARG A 284 3.91 2.08 18.78
N TYR A 285 4.58 2.77 17.87
CA TYR A 285 5.89 2.35 17.37
C TYR A 285 7.07 2.78 18.27
N GLY A 286 6.81 3.44 19.40
CA GLY A 286 7.86 3.96 20.27
C GLY A 286 8.76 5.02 19.60
N LEU A 287 8.17 5.82 18.68
CA LEU A 287 8.90 6.80 17.89
C LEU A 287 8.53 8.21 18.29
N THR A 288 9.44 9.17 18.06
CA THR A 288 9.21 10.62 18.07
C THR A 288 9.34 11.18 16.67
N ALA A 289 8.80 12.37 16.43
CA ALA A 289 8.94 13.11 15.18
C ALA A 289 9.54 14.49 15.44
N SER A 290 10.43 14.96 14.56
CA SER A 290 11.06 16.28 14.63
C SER A 290 10.57 17.26 13.57
N ALA A 291 9.63 16.85 12.72
CA ALA A 291 8.96 17.76 11.79
C ALA A 291 7.56 17.26 11.43
N LEU A 292 6.71 18.20 11.06
CA LEU A 292 5.34 18.00 10.58
C LEU A 292 5.19 18.65 9.21
N ALA A 293 4.87 17.88 8.18
CA ALA A 293 4.44 18.40 6.89
C ALA A 293 2.91 18.30 6.75
N CYS A 294 2.29 19.34 6.21
CA CYS A 294 0.88 19.41 5.90
C CYS A 294 0.67 19.84 4.46
N SER A 295 -0.34 19.29 3.78
CA SER A 295 -0.72 19.77 2.45
C SER A 295 -2.22 19.68 2.21
N ALA A 296 -2.73 20.65 1.42
CA ALA A 296 -4.09 20.70 0.93
C ALA A 296 -4.08 20.81 -0.60
N ARG A 297 -4.79 19.92 -1.29
CA ARG A 297 -5.03 20.00 -2.72
C ARG A 297 -6.42 20.53 -2.96
N LEU A 298 -6.53 21.59 -3.74
CA LEU A 298 -7.79 22.23 -4.09
C LEU A 298 -8.51 21.45 -5.20
N GLU A 299 -9.80 21.71 -5.39
CA GLU A 299 -10.57 21.19 -6.52
C GLU A 299 -10.02 21.64 -7.86
N THR A 300 -9.46 22.83 -7.94
CA THR A 300 -8.76 23.38 -9.11
C THR A 300 -7.51 22.61 -9.50
N GLY A 301 -7.04 21.67 -8.64
CA GLY A 301 -5.79 20.94 -8.84
C GLY A 301 -4.58 21.60 -8.20
N LEU A 302 -4.65 22.87 -7.80
CA LEU A 302 -3.59 23.57 -7.08
C LEU A 302 -3.32 22.91 -5.73
N ARG A 303 -2.10 23.02 -5.25
CA ARG A 303 -1.66 22.44 -3.98
C ARG A 303 -0.97 23.48 -3.11
N TRP A 304 -1.45 23.62 -1.89
CA TRP A 304 -0.70 24.24 -0.81
C TRP A 304 0.05 23.17 -0.02
N ALA A 305 1.26 23.50 0.47
CA ALA A 305 2.03 22.65 1.36
C ALA A 305 2.86 23.53 2.30
N GLY A 306 2.97 23.10 3.55
CA GLY A 306 3.80 23.71 4.58
C GLY A 306 4.48 22.64 5.43
N GLU A 307 5.63 23.00 6.02
CA GLU A 307 6.39 22.17 6.94
C GLU A 307 6.82 22.98 8.16
N ALA A 308 6.66 22.39 9.34
CA ALA A 308 7.14 22.93 10.60
C ALA A 308 8.17 22.00 11.23
N ARG A 309 9.30 22.56 11.64
CA ARG A 309 10.27 21.86 12.51
C ARG A 309 9.78 21.89 13.94
N LEU A 310 10.04 20.81 14.66
CA LEU A 310 9.62 20.57 16.03
C LEU A 310 10.82 20.10 16.84
N GLU A 311 10.81 20.37 18.12
CA GLU A 311 11.56 19.52 19.03
C GLU A 311 10.99 18.10 18.94
N ALA A 312 11.86 17.09 18.91
CA ALA A 312 11.45 15.71 18.72
C ALA A 312 10.44 15.28 19.78
N THR A 313 9.23 14.99 19.36
CA THR A 313 8.08 14.77 20.25
C THR A 313 7.14 13.67 19.75
N GLN A 314 6.39 13.10 20.67
CA GLN A 314 5.19 12.30 20.41
C GLN A 314 3.93 12.91 21.06
N ASP A 315 4.06 14.14 21.62
CA ASP A 315 2.97 14.86 22.28
C ASP A 315 1.96 15.37 21.26
N SER A 316 0.73 14.87 21.33
CA SER A 316 -0.37 15.26 20.45
C SER A 316 -0.69 16.75 20.53
N PHE A 317 -0.51 17.40 21.68
CA PHE A 317 -0.77 18.83 21.86
C PHE A 317 0.26 19.68 21.11
N ALA A 318 1.55 19.30 21.22
CA ALA A 318 2.62 19.98 20.51
C ALA A 318 2.44 19.85 18.98
N LEU A 319 2.12 18.64 18.51
CA LEU A 319 1.85 18.36 17.08
C LEU A 319 0.64 19.14 16.57
N LEU A 320 -0.46 19.21 17.33
CA LEU A 320 -1.64 19.97 16.97
C LEU A 320 -1.38 21.48 16.98
N ALA A 321 -0.61 22.00 17.93
CA ALA A 321 -0.24 23.42 17.97
C ALA A 321 0.59 23.81 16.73
N ALA A 322 1.56 22.98 16.35
CA ALA A 322 2.34 23.19 15.13
C ALA A 322 1.48 23.12 13.85
N PHE A 323 0.53 22.19 13.80
CA PHE A 323 -0.43 22.10 12.70
C PHE A 323 -1.28 23.37 12.59
N GLU A 324 -1.79 23.89 13.70
CA GLU A 324 -2.59 25.13 13.71
C GLU A 324 -1.78 26.34 13.27
N ALA A 325 -0.49 26.42 13.63
CA ALA A 325 0.40 27.47 13.16
C ALA A 325 0.55 27.40 11.64
N LEU A 326 0.84 26.20 11.09
CA LEU A 326 0.93 25.99 9.66
C LEU A 326 -0.38 26.30 8.93
N TRP A 327 -1.53 25.86 9.47
CA TRP A 327 -2.82 26.08 8.82
C TRP A 327 -3.22 27.55 8.74
N ARG A 328 -2.74 28.41 9.68
CA ARG A 328 -2.94 29.87 9.60
C ARG A 328 -2.25 30.47 8.37
N GLU A 329 -1.21 29.86 7.85
CA GLU A 329 -0.52 30.26 6.62
C GLU A 329 -1.23 29.77 5.34
N TYR A 330 -2.23 28.88 5.50
CA TYR A 330 -3.02 28.40 4.39
C TYR A 330 -3.74 29.57 3.71
N ARG A 331 -3.38 29.82 2.47
CA ARG A 331 -4.05 30.80 1.60
C ARG A 331 -4.51 30.09 0.33
N PRO A 332 -5.82 29.94 0.12
CA PRO A 332 -6.33 29.38 -1.13
C PRO A 332 -6.00 30.36 -2.28
N VAL A 333 -5.22 29.90 -3.23
CA VAL A 333 -4.89 30.68 -4.43
C VAL A 333 -5.87 30.28 -5.53
N GLY A 334 -6.76 31.21 -5.91
CA GLY A 334 -7.70 31.06 -7.02
C GLY A 334 -8.90 30.14 -6.72
N GLY A 335 -10.08 30.52 -7.23
CA GLY A 335 -11.29 29.72 -7.18
C GLY A 335 -12.01 29.67 -5.83
N SER A 336 -12.86 28.68 -5.62
CA SER A 336 -13.73 28.52 -4.46
C SER A 336 -13.00 28.25 -3.13
N GLY A 337 -11.69 28.03 -3.16
CA GLY A 337 -10.90 27.61 -1.98
C GLY A 337 -11.24 26.22 -1.44
N LEU A 338 -12.13 25.46 -2.13
CA LEU A 338 -12.58 24.15 -1.68
C LEU A 338 -11.44 23.12 -1.76
N VAL A 339 -11.24 22.40 -0.66
CA VAL A 339 -10.15 21.42 -0.48
C VAL A 339 -10.62 20.03 -0.90
N LYS A 340 -10.01 19.48 -1.94
CA LYS A 340 -10.32 18.11 -2.42
C LYS A 340 -9.62 17.02 -1.61
N LYS A 341 -8.40 17.30 -1.13
CA LYS A 341 -7.58 16.31 -0.39
C LYS A 341 -6.74 17.02 0.66
N VAL A 342 -6.67 16.46 1.86
CA VAL A 342 -5.73 16.84 2.92
C VAL A 342 -4.74 15.72 3.19
N SER A 343 -3.52 16.11 3.62
CA SER A 343 -2.47 15.18 4.01
C SER A 343 -1.67 15.76 5.16
N VAL A 344 -1.34 14.93 6.15
CA VAL A 344 -0.43 15.22 7.25
C VAL A 344 0.64 14.13 7.32
N THR A 345 1.88 14.51 7.57
CA THR A 345 3.02 13.58 7.61
C THR A 345 4.00 13.99 8.69
N LEU A 346 4.29 13.08 9.61
CA LEU A 346 5.33 13.21 10.62
C LEU A 346 6.66 12.74 10.03
N LEU A 347 7.69 13.55 10.19
CA LEU A 347 9.01 13.40 9.58
C LEU A 347 10.10 13.42 10.68
N GLY A 348 11.33 13.02 10.29
CA GLY A 348 12.46 12.98 11.20
C GLY A 348 12.20 12.03 12.37
N LEU A 349 11.76 10.80 12.04
CA LEU A 349 11.40 9.79 13.04
C LEU A 349 12.66 9.23 13.70
N ALA A 350 12.63 9.13 15.04
CA ALA A 350 13.66 8.49 15.84
C ALA A 350 13.04 7.70 17.00
N PRO A 351 13.66 6.59 17.46
CA PRO A 351 13.23 5.90 18.69
C PRO A 351 13.20 6.82 19.90
N VAL A 352 12.22 6.60 20.77
CA VAL A 352 12.18 7.31 22.08
C VAL A 352 13.46 6.99 22.86
N GLY A 353 14.11 8.02 23.41
CA GLY A 353 15.31 7.89 24.21
C GLY A 353 16.64 7.95 23.44
N GLN A 354 16.62 7.95 22.09
CA GLN A 354 17.83 8.13 21.27
C GLN A 354 18.15 9.60 20.94
N GLN A 355 17.46 10.53 21.56
CA GLN A 355 17.65 11.95 21.30
C GLN A 355 18.75 12.51 22.20
N ALA A 356 19.67 13.28 21.61
CA ALA A 356 20.57 14.09 22.39
C ALA A 356 19.73 15.05 23.28
N PRO A 357 19.96 15.10 24.59
CA PRO A 357 19.26 16.06 25.43
C PRO A 357 19.60 17.48 24.95
N ASP A 358 18.57 18.30 24.79
CA ASP A 358 18.77 19.72 24.53
C ASP A 358 19.35 20.36 25.78
N LEU A 359 20.61 20.79 25.69
CA LEU A 359 21.35 21.42 26.76
C LEU A 359 20.65 22.69 27.29
N PHE A 360 19.86 23.34 26.46
CA PHE A 360 19.10 24.56 26.83
C PHE A 360 17.70 24.27 27.36
N ALA A 361 17.14 23.08 27.14
CA ALA A 361 15.83 22.68 27.64
C ALA A 361 15.79 22.54 29.19
N ALA A 362 16.94 22.37 29.82
CA ALA A 362 17.07 22.30 31.28
C ALA A 362 16.75 23.66 31.98
N ALA A 363 16.70 24.76 31.24
CA ALA A 363 16.55 26.09 31.79
C ALA A 363 15.09 26.50 32.11
N GLU A 364 14.06 25.76 31.67
CA GLU A 364 12.65 26.06 31.93
C GLU A 364 12.09 25.21 33.07
N PRO A 365 11.88 25.77 34.29
CA PRO A 365 11.26 25.05 35.39
C PRO A 365 9.86 24.54 35.01
N GLY A 366 9.61 23.23 35.20
CA GLY A 366 8.29 22.62 34.95
C GLY A 366 8.01 22.19 33.48
N ARG A 367 8.89 22.43 32.54
CA ARG A 367 8.71 21.96 31.14
C ARG A 367 8.66 20.42 31.07
N GLN A 368 9.62 19.77 31.70
CA GLN A 368 9.69 18.29 31.77
C GLN A 368 8.45 17.70 32.46
N HIS A 369 7.98 18.32 33.52
CA HIS A 369 6.77 17.88 34.23
C HIS A 369 5.53 17.99 33.31
N ARG A 370 5.35 19.12 32.61
CA ARG A 370 4.26 19.30 31.63
C ARG A 370 4.30 18.32 30.50
N GLN A 371 5.49 18.04 29.96
CA GLN A 371 5.68 17.03 28.89
C GLN A 371 5.30 15.63 29.38
N ASN A 372 5.72 15.25 30.57
CA ASN A 372 5.37 13.97 31.18
C ASN A 372 3.86 13.83 31.45
N LEU A 373 3.18 14.86 31.92
CA LEU A 373 1.73 14.86 32.11
C LEU A 373 0.99 14.72 30.80
N ARG A 374 1.39 15.47 29.75
CA ARG A 374 0.79 15.37 28.38
C ARG A 374 1.02 14.00 27.78
N GLY A 375 2.19 13.41 27.97
CA GLY A 375 2.48 12.04 27.53
C GLY A 375 1.58 11.01 28.22
N LYS A 376 1.39 11.11 29.54
CA LYS A 376 0.46 10.25 30.29
C LYS A 376 -0.99 10.41 29.82
N LEU A 377 -1.41 11.66 29.57
CA LEU A 377 -2.75 11.96 29.07
C LEU A 377 -2.97 11.39 27.68
N ALA A 378 -2.01 11.59 26.75
CA ALA A 378 -2.08 11.04 25.41
C ALA A 378 -2.15 9.50 25.42
N GLY A 379 -1.37 8.85 26.28
CA GLY A 379 -1.44 7.39 26.45
C GLY A 379 -2.76 6.90 27.06
N ALA A 380 -3.39 7.70 27.95
CA ALA A 380 -4.72 7.39 28.47
C ALA A 380 -5.80 7.52 27.40
N LEU A 381 -5.73 8.56 26.55
CA LEU A 381 -6.62 8.74 25.40
C LEU A 381 -6.50 7.57 24.40
N ASP A 382 -5.27 7.13 24.10
CA ASP A 382 -5.04 5.99 23.21
C ASP A 382 -5.68 4.72 23.78
N ARG A 383 -5.53 4.45 25.09
CA ARG A 383 -6.15 3.29 25.73
C ARG A 383 -7.69 3.35 25.73
N LEU A 384 -8.27 4.53 25.98
CA LEU A 384 -9.72 4.70 25.96
C LEU A 384 -10.27 4.49 24.55
N ASN A 385 -9.64 5.08 23.54
CA ASN A 385 -10.05 4.93 22.15
C ASN A 385 -9.84 3.48 21.63
N GLY A 386 -8.78 2.79 22.09
CA GLY A 386 -8.58 1.37 21.78
C GLY A 386 -9.62 0.46 22.44
N LYS A 387 -10.10 0.80 23.64
CA LYS A 387 -11.08 -0.04 24.37
C LYS A 387 -12.52 0.22 23.95
N TYR A 388 -12.89 1.47 23.70
CA TYR A 388 -14.28 1.89 23.49
C TYR A 388 -14.58 2.31 22.05
N GLY A 389 -13.62 2.21 21.16
CA GLY A 389 -13.72 2.60 19.75
C GLY A 389 -13.06 3.95 19.44
N SER A 390 -12.65 4.11 18.19
CA SER A 390 -11.97 5.32 17.71
C SER A 390 -12.86 6.56 17.89
N ASP A 391 -12.20 7.68 18.28
CA ASP A 391 -12.85 8.98 18.51
C ASP A 391 -13.85 9.02 19.70
N THR A 392 -13.85 8.02 20.60
CA THR A 392 -14.60 8.08 21.87
C THR A 392 -14.16 9.28 22.69
N VAL A 393 -12.85 9.56 22.71
CA VAL A 393 -12.30 10.80 23.31
C VAL A 393 -11.41 11.48 22.27
N THR A 394 -11.67 12.76 22.00
CA THR A 394 -10.95 13.54 20.98
C THR A 394 -10.34 14.80 21.53
N LEU A 395 -9.24 15.26 20.92
CA LEU A 395 -8.61 16.54 21.22
C LEU A 395 -9.20 17.63 20.31
N GLY A 396 -10.27 18.26 20.77
CA GLY A 396 -10.98 19.32 20.06
C GLY A 396 -12.23 18.82 19.32
N LEU A 397 -12.76 19.69 18.45
CA LEU A 397 -13.99 19.41 17.73
C LEU A 397 -13.80 18.36 16.63
N LEU A 398 -14.78 17.47 16.49
CA LEU A 398 -14.92 16.59 15.35
C LEU A 398 -15.54 17.35 14.16
N PRO A 399 -15.29 16.91 12.92
CA PRO A 399 -16.03 17.40 11.77
C PRO A 399 -17.53 17.28 11.97
N LYS A 400 -18.32 18.31 11.59
CA LYS A 400 -19.77 18.34 11.73
C LYS A 400 -20.47 17.22 10.94
N VAL A 401 -19.87 16.77 9.85
CA VAL A 401 -20.36 15.67 9.03
C VAL A 401 -19.68 14.38 9.47
N GLY A 402 -20.45 13.37 9.84
CA GLY A 402 -19.94 12.05 10.21
C GLY A 402 -19.04 11.50 9.13
N LEU A 403 -17.82 11.15 9.49
CA LEU A 403 -16.93 10.44 8.59
C LEU A 403 -17.39 8.98 8.53
N GLU A 404 -18.22 8.63 7.55
CA GLU A 404 -18.43 7.22 7.23
C GLU A 404 -17.04 6.58 7.09
N TYR A 405 -16.71 5.66 7.98
CA TYR A 405 -15.49 4.87 8.04
C TYR A 405 -14.16 5.66 8.00
N ALA A 406 -13.62 5.96 9.16
CA ALA A 406 -12.25 6.46 9.35
C ALA A 406 -11.24 5.36 9.70
N GLY A 407 -11.63 4.08 9.65
CA GLY A 407 -10.84 2.92 10.02
C GLY A 407 -9.57 2.72 9.20
N ALA A 408 -8.77 1.75 9.60
CA ALA A 408 -7.58 1.32 8.89
C ALA A 408 -7.94 0.87 7.47
N LYS A 409 -7.09 1.20 6.49
CA LYS A 409 -7.25 0.77 5.10
C LYS A 409 -6.01 0.03 4.65
N VAL A 410 -6.24 -1.04 3.91
CA VAL A 410 -5.16 -1.71 3.20
C VAL A 410 -4.53 -0.75 2.20
N ALA A 411 -3.21 -0.66 2.19
CA ALA A 411 -2.42 0.10 1.22
C ALA A 411 -1.40 -0.84 0.57
N PHE A 412 -0.92 -0.48 -0.64
CA PHE A 412 0.00 -1.33 -1.41
C PHE A 412 1.22 -1.84 -0.63
N THR A 413 1.75 -1.05 0.27
CA THR A 413 2.96 -1.38 1.03
C THR A 413 2.69 -1.64 2.51
N ARG A 414 1.42 -1.72 2.91
CA ARG A 414 1.05 -1.89 4.31
C ARG A 414 -0.25 -2.65 4.46
N ILE A 415 -0.18 -3.76 5.17
CA ILE A 415 -1.33 -4.49 5.67
C ILE A 415 -1.54 -4.00 7.11
N PRO A 416 -2.73 -3.46 7.46
CA PRO A 416 -3.04 -3.07 8.84
C PRO A 416 -3.06 -4.28 9.76
N GLU A 417 -2.66 -4.09 11.02
CA GLU A 417 -2.92 -5.08 12.07
C GLU A 417 -4.42 -5.15 12.37
N ARG A 418 -4.90 -6.29 12.87
CA ARG A 418 -6.32 -6.50 13.15
C ARG A 418 -6.87 -5.49 14.16
N GLU A 419 -6.07 -5.15 15.15
CA GLU A 419 -6.40 -4.18 16.20
C GLU A 419 -6.62 -2.75 15.66
N GLU A 420 -6.03 -2.42 14.50
CA GLU A 420 -6.17 -1.10 13.89
C GLU A 420 -7.55 -0.83 13.29
N PHE A 421 -8.36 -1.87 13.10
CA PHE A 421 -9.74 -1.72 12.62
C PHE A 421 -10.70 -1.34 13.73
N SER A 422 -10.34 -1.59 14.98
CA SER A 422 -11.10 -1.20 16.18
C SER A 422 -10.80 0.25 16.62
N GLU A 423 -9.83 0.94 15.97
CA GLU A 423 -9.37 2.30 16.31
C GLU A 423 -10.11 3.43 15.55
#